data_93c474f9571143ac5686be955e0580a4
#
_entry.id   93c474f9571143ac5686be955e0580a4
#
_cell.length_a   1.000
_cell.length_b   1.000
_cell.length_c   1.000
_cell.angle_alpha   90.00
_cell.angle_beta   90.00
_cell.angle_gamma   90.00
#
_symmetry.space_group_name_H-M   'P 1'
#
loop_
_entity.id
_entity.type
_entity.pdbx_description
1 polymer ?
#
loop_
_entity_poly.entity_id
_entity_poly.type
_entity_poly.pdbx_seq_one_letter_code
_entity_poly.pdbx_strand_id
1 'polypeptide(L)'
;VRGSVAQVGNDTDPYQLNQTFSVPGQGYLGLTTLLSPTVRLNSDLKPETVTSSEFGLELGMFSNKLTLDVSVYNMSTEDLIFDVPVPAATGFLFNRENIGKVTNKGLEIALGATLLESNDFSWNTSLFYSKNENKIEEFQKATMSFQNKLNNY
;
A
#
# COMPACT_ATOMS: atom_id res chain seq x y z
N VAL A 1 3.43 26.71 8.35
CA VAL A 1 2.40 25.94 7.67
C VAL A 1 3.05 25.23 6.50
N ARG A 2 2.77 23.96 6.30
CA ARG A 2 3.26 23.13 5.19
C ARG A 2 2.11 22.38 4.54
N GLY A 3 2.20 22.15 3.24
CA GLY A 3 1.25 21.34 2.50
C GLY A 3 1.94 20.68 1.33
N SER A 4 1.62 19.42 1.08
CA SER A 4 2.16 18.66 -0.05
C SER A 4 1.09 17.78 -0.68
N VAL A 5 1.20 17.60 -1.99
CA VAL A 5 0.45 16.60 -2.75
C VAL A 5 1.44 15.92 -3.68
N ALA A 6 1.45 14.60 -3.67
CA ALA A 6 2.33 13.80 -4.51
C ALA A 6 1.57 12.62 -5.11
N GLN A 7 1.93 12.25 -6.34
CA GLN A 7 1.46 11.03 -7.00
C GLN A 7 2.66 10.25 -7.51
N VAL A 8 2.71 8.97 -7.20
CA VAL A 8 3.80 8.06 -7.57
C VAL A 8 3.22 6.80 -8.16
N GLY A 9 3.76 6.36 -9.30
CA GLY A 9 3.50 5.05 -9.86
C GLY A 9 4.49 4.03 -9.30
N ASN A 10 3.99 2.83 -8.94
CA ASN A 10 4.80 1.69 -8.57
C ASN A 10 4.49 0.55 -9.56
N ASP A 11 5.48 0.16 -10.35
CA ASP A 11 5.32 -0.88 -11.37
C ASP A 11 5.72 -2.25 -10.82
N THR A 12 5.31 -3.29 -11.52
CA THR A 12 5.71 -4.67 -11.22
C THR A 12 7.13 -4.95 -11.71
N ASP A 13 7.69 -6.09 -11.31
CA ASP A 13 8.97 -6.57 -11.82
C ASP A 13 8.95 -6.73 -13.34
N PRO A 14 10.11 -6.64 -14.02
CA PRO A 14 10.21 -6.87 -15.46
C PRO A 14 9.65 -8.22 -15.88
N TYR A 15 9.11 -8.28 -17.09
CA TYR A 15 8.58 -9.50 -17.72
C TYR A 15 7.33 -10.12 -17.06
N GLN A 16 6.59 -9.38 -16.25
CA GLN A 16 5.37 -9.86 -15.59
C GLN A 16 4.09 -9.72 -16.43
N LEU A 17 4.18 -9.16 -17.65
CA LEU A 17 3.04 -9.00 -18.55
C LEU A 17 2.84 -10.22 -19.49
N ASN A 18 3.88 -11.00 -19.72
CA ASN A 18 3.85 -12.12 -20.67
C ASN A 18 4.07 -13.45 -19.96
N GLN A 19 3.21 -14.42 -20.30
CA GLN A 19 3.30 -15.76 -19.75
C GLN A 19 4.58 -16.45 -20.24
N THR A 20 5.37 -16.96 -19.30
CA THR A 20 6.60 -17.71 -19.60
C THR A 20 6.53 -19.10 -18.99
N PHE A 21 7.13 -20.08 -19.68
CA PHE A 21 7.27 -21.45 -19.19
C PHE A 21 8.70 -21.67 -18.74
N SER A 22 8.89 -22.40 -17.66
CA SER A 22 10.22 -22.79 -17.21
C SER A 22 10.60 -24.17 -17.75
N VAL A 23 11.89 -24.33 -18.09
CA VAL A 23 12.46 -25.61 -18.49
C VAL A 23 13.28 -26.13 -17.31
N PRO A 24 12.85 -27.16 -16.59
CA PRO A 24 13.66 -27.77 -15.54
C PRO A 24 14.91 -28.42 -16.15
N GLY A 25 16.03 -28.36 -15.44
CA GLY A 25 17.31 -28.88 -15.94
C GLY A 25 17.35 -30.38 -16.22
N GLN A 26 16.42 -31.15 -15.64
CA GLN A 26 16.23 -32.59 -15.92
C GLN A 26 14.73 -32.86 -16.05
N GLY A 27 14.31 -33.19 -17.24
CA GLY A 27 12.96 -33.66 -17.52
C GLY A 27 12.77 -35.15 -17.19
N TYR A 28 11.53 -35.64 -17.31
CA TYR A 28 11.18 -37.02 -17.09
C TYR A 28 11.80 -37.90 -18.19
N LEU A 29 12.56 -38.92 -17.80
CA LEU A 29 13.23 -39.88 -18.73
C LEU A 29 14.15 -39.20 -19.78
N GLY A 30 14.78 -38.06 -19.44
CA GLY A 30 15.67 -37.33 -20.36
C GLY A 30 14.94 -36.52 -21.43
N LEU A 31 13.60 -36.44 -21.36
CA LEU A 31 12.79 -35.57 -22.25
C LEU A 31 12.70 -34.17 -21.67
N THR A 32 12.84 -33.15 -22.50
CA THR A 32 12.62 -31.77 -22.09
C THR A 32 11.14 -31.58 -21.75
N THR A 33 10.86 -31.15 -20.53
CA THR A 33 9.51 -30.81 -20.06
C THR A 33 9.39 -29.32 -19.88
N LEU A 34 8.21 -28.78 -20.16
CA LEU A 34 7.85 -27.40 -19.87
C LEU A 34 6.97 -27.38 -18.61
N LEU A 35 7.34 -26.57 -17.65
CA LEU A 35 6.50 -26.32 -16.49
C LEU A 35 5.67 -25.07 -16.70
N SER A 36 4.35 -25.24 -16.58
CA SER A 36 3.43 -24.10 -16.53
C SER A 36 3.58 -23.40 -15.18
N PRO A 37 3.67 -22.06 -15.15
CA PRO A 37 3.67 -21.32 -13.90
C PRO A 37 2.31 -21.46 -13.21
N THR A 38 2.31 -21.28 -11.91
CA THR A 38 1.10 -21.34 -11.06
C THR A 38 0.27 -20.06 -11.13
N VAL A 39 0.90 -18.95 -11.50
CA VAL A 39 0.26 -17.64 -11.64
C VAL A 39 0.03 -17.35 -13.12
N ARG A 40 -1.21 -17.06 -13.47
CA ARG A 40 -1.55 -16.52 -14.78
C ARG A 40 -1.24 -15.04 -14.80
N LEU A 41 -0.33 -14.63 -15.67
CA LEU A 41 0.02 -13.22 -15.85
C LEU A 41 -1.03 -12.52 -16.74
N ASN A 42 -1.18 -11.21 -16.54
CA ASN A 42 -2.12 -10.38 -17.26
C ASN A 42 -1.37 -9.34 -18.11
N SER A 43 -1.58 -9.36 -19.42
CA SER A 43 -0.97 -8.40 -20.35
C SER A 43 -1.49 -6.96 -20.16
N ASP A 44 -2.67 -6.81 -19.57
CA ASP A 44 -3.33 -5.51 -19.34
C ASP A 44 -3.03 -4.94 -17.94
N LEU A 45 -2.04 -5.51 -17.23
CA LEU A 45 -1.65 -5.08 -15.92
C LEU A 45 -1.15 -3.63 -15.96
N LYS A 46 -1.65 -2.81 -15.03
CA LYS A 46 -1.30 -1.41 -14.88
C LYS A 46 -0.40 -1.21 -13.67
N PRO A 47 0.47 -0.17 -13.67
CA PRO A 47 1.18 0.22 -12.47
C PRO A 47 0.22 0.62 -11.34
N GLU A 48 0.58 0.30 -10.12
CA GLU A 48 -0.10 0.82 -8.93
C GLU A 48 0.11 2.33 -8.84
N THR A 49 -0.91 3.05 -8.42
CA THR A 49 -0.85 4.50 -8.26
C THR A 49 -1.05 4.88 -6.80
N VAL A 50 -0.05 5.53 -6.22
CA VAL A 50 -0.11 6.08 -4.87
C VAL A 50 -0.29 7.59 -4.95
N THR A 51 -1.40 8.09 -4.43
CA THR A 51 -1.65 9.53 -4.27
C THR A 51 -1.62 9.87 -2.79
N SER A 52 -0.76 10.81 -2.41
CA SER A 52 -0.64 11.30 -1.04
C SER A 52 -0.89 12.79 -0.95
N SER A 53 -1.55 13.20 0.12
CA SER A 53 -1.72 14.61 0.49
C SER A 53 -1.43 14.76 1.98
N GLU A 54 -0.68 15.79 2.33
CA GLU A 54 -0.32 16.12 3.68
C GLU A 54 -0.51 17.61 3.94
N PHE A 55 -1.03 17.95 5.12
CA PHE A 55 -1.09 19.31 5.62
C PHE A 55 -0.53 19.34 7.04
N GLY A 56 0.38 20.28 7.30
CA GLY A 56 1.01 20.46 8.59
C GLY A 56 0.98 21.92 9.06
N LEU A 57 0.78 22.10 10.35
CA LEU A 57 0.82 23.37 11.05
C LEU A 57 1.81 23.28 12.22
N GLU A 58 2.81 24.13 12.19
CA GLU A 58 3.78 24.27 13.26
C GLU A 58 3.66 25.67 13.87
N LEU A 59 3.51 25.73 15.17
CA LEU A 59 3.39 26.96 15.96
C LEU A 59 4.44 26.98 17.07
N GLY A 60 5.15 28.08 17.15
CA GLY A 60 6.03 28.41 18.29
C GLY A 60 5.45 29.60 19.04
N MET A 61 5.27 29.48 20.33
CA MET A 61 4.70 30.49 21.22
C MET A 61 5.66 30.77 22.38
N PHE A 62 5.57 31.97 22.95
CA PHE A 62 6.39 32.39 24.10
C PHE A 62 7.90 32.23 23.89
N SER A 63 8.39 32.72 22.75
CA SER A 63 9.80 32.55 22.31
C SER A 63 10.21 31.08 22.23
N ASN A 64 9.35 30.24 21.62
CA ASN A 64 9.50 28.81 21.47
C ASN A 64 9.51 27.98 22.77
N LYS A 65 9.08 28.58 23.90
CA LYS A 65 8.88 27.80 25.13
C LYS A 65 7.71 26.85 25.06
N LEU A 66 6.76 27.08 24.15
CA LEU A 66 5.67 26.19 23.81
C LEU A 66 5.66 25.98 22.30
N THR A 67 5.75 24.72 21.86
CA THR A 67 5.72 24.35 20.46
C THR A 67 4.58 23.36 20.21
N LEU A 68 3.85 23.57 19.13
CA LEU A 68 2.80 22.67 18.66
C LEU A 68 3.05 22.34 17.20
N ASP A 69 3.15 21.07 16.87
CA ASP A 69 3.15 20.55 15.51
C ASP A 69 1.92 19.65 15.33
N VAL A 70 1.12 19.94 14.33
CA VAL A 70 -0.04 19.14 13.94
C VAL A 70 0.09 18.80 12.48
N SER A 71 0.05 17.52 12.13
CA SER A 71 -0.02 17.06 10.74
C SER A 71 -1.17 16.11 10.52
N VAL A 72 -1.82 16.27 9.37
CA VAL A 72 -2.85 15.39 8.85
C VAL A 72 -2.42 14.90 7.48
N TYR A 73 -2.59 13.61 7.23
CA TYR A 73 -2.28 13.02 5.94
C TYR A 73 -3.38 12.09 5.46
N ASN A 74 -3.47 11.98 4.14
CA ASN A 74 -4.32 11.01 3.46
C ASN A 74 -3.56 10.44 2.27
N MET A 75 -3.42 9.13 2.25
CA MET A 75 -2.76 8.38 1.19
C MET A 75 -3.74 7.36 0.62
N SER A 76 -3.88 7.33 -0.70
CA SER A 76 -4.69 6.37 -1.45
C SER A 76 -3.79 5.60 -2.40
N THR A 77 -3.82 4.27 -2.32
CA THR A 77 -3.19 3.40 -3.30
C THR A 77 -4.28 2.74 -4.12
N GLU A 78 -4.24 2.93 -5.42
CA GLU A 78 -5.20 2.40 -6.39
C GLU A 78 -4.52 1.44 -7.36
N ASP A 79 -5.29 0.57 -7.99
CA ASP A 79 -4.83 -0.46 -8.93
C ASP A 79 -3.78 -1.41 -8.31
N LEU A 80 -3.92 -1.74 -7.02
CA LEU A 80 -3.05 -2.69 -6.33
C LEU A 80 -2.98 -4.01 -7.08
N ILE A 81 -1.76 -4.53 -7.26
CA ILE A 81 -1.50 -5.77 -7.97
C ILE A 81 -1.56 -6.94 -7.00
N PHE A 82 -2.50 -7.85 -7.25
CA PHE A 82 -2.69 -9.04 -6.43
C PHE A 82 -2.77 -10.32 -7.25
N ASP A 83 -2.31 -11.41 -6.64
CA ASP A 83 -2.49 -12.76 -7.14
C ASP A 83 -3.80 -13.34 -6.57
N VAL A 84 -4.87 -13.30 -7.36
CA VAL A 84 -6.22 -13.75 -7.00
C VAL A 84 -6.33 -15.25 -7.20
N PRO A 85 -6.73 -16.03 -6.19
CA PRO A 85 -6.90 -17.47 -6.33
C PRO A 85 -8.00 -17.81 -7.35
N VAL A 86 -7.72 -18.79 -8.21
CA VAL A 86 -8.66 -19.29 -9.22
C VAL A 86 -8.78 -20.81 -9.12
N PRO A 87 -9.91 -21.40 -9.61
CA PRO A 87 -10.06 -22.85 -9.65
C PRO A 87 -8.94 -23.51 -10.46
N ALA A 88 -8.34 -24.55 -9.90
CA ALA A 88 -7.23 -25.29 -10.54
C ALA A 88 -7.61 -25.86 -11.93
N ALA A 89 -8.91 -26.04 -12.22
CA ALA A 89 -9.41 -26.44 -13.54
C ALA A 89 -9.05 -25.44 -14.67
N THR A 90 -8.67 -24.20 -14.32
CA THR A 90 -8.17 -23.20 -15.29
C THR A 90 -6.74 -23.46 -15.75
N GLY A 91 -6.04 -24.39 -15.11
CA GLY A 91 -4.61 -24.66 -15.30
C GLY A 91 -3.66 -23.77 -14.49
N PHE A 92 -4.21 -22.84 -13.69
CA PHE A 92 -3.49 -21.93 -12.81
C PHE A 92 -4.06 -21.99 -11.39
N LEU A 93 -3.28 -21.54 -10.42
CA LEU A 93 -3.74 -21.39 -9.03
C LEU A 93 -4.13 -19.96 -8.73
N PHE A 94 -3.54 -18.99 -9.46
CA PHE A 94 -3.76 -17.56 -9.26
C PHE A 94 -3.83 -16.84 -10.60
N ASN A 95 -4.62 -15.76 -10.64
CA ASN A 95 -4.55 -14.72 -11.68
C ASN A 95 -3.94 -13.46 -11.08
N ARG A 96 -3.00 -12.84 -11.79
CA ARG A 96 -2.47 -11.52 -11.41
C ARG A 96 -3.33 -10.42 -12.00
N GLU A 97 -3.91 -9.60 -11.15
CA GLU A 97 -4.87 -8.58 -11.53
C GLU A 97 -4.68 -7.29 -10.72
N ASN A 98 -5.02 -6.15 -11.32
CA ASN A 98 -5.14 -4.89 -10.59
C ASN A 98 -6.49 -4.89 -9.88
N ILE A 99 -6.46 -5.18 -8.59
CA ILE A 99 -7.65 -5.16 -7.76
C ILE A 99 -7.34 -4.48 -6.44
N GLY A 100 -8.21 -3.60 -6.06
CA GLY A 100 -8.16 -3.04 -4.75
C GLY A 100 -7.74 -1.58 -4.72
N LYS A 101 -8.28 -0.97 -3.69
CA LYS A 101 -7.95 0.38 -3.25
C LYS A 101 -7.76 0.35 -1.75
N VAL A 102 -6.64 0.89 -1.31
CA VAL A 102 -6.33 1.05 0.11
C VAL A 102 -6.17 2.53 0.40
N THR A 103 -6.85 2.99 1.45
CA THR A 103 -6.68 4.35 1.96
C THR A 103 -6.05 4.30 3.34
N ASN A 104 -5.12 5.21 3.59
CA ASN A 104 -4.46 5.41 4.86
C ASN A 104 -4.57 6.88 5.26
N LYS A 105 -5.20 7.15 6.40
CA LYS A 105 -5.40 8.51 6.94
C LYS A 105 -4.82 8.59 8.34
N GLY A 106 -4.18 9.70 8.63
CA GLY A 106 -3.63 9.89 9.96
C GLY A 106 -3.64 11.33 10.42
N LEU A 107 -3.58 11.44 11.74
CA LEU A 107 -3.40 12.67 12.49
C LEU A 107 -2.23 12.47 13.45
N GLU A 108 -1.30 13.39 13.44
CA GLU A 108 -0.17 13.43 14.36
C GLU A 108 -0.13 14.79 15.05
N ILE A 109 0.09 14.77 16.36
CA ILE A 109 0.19 15.97 17.18
C ILE A 109 1.42 15.81 18.06
N ALA A 110 2.31 16.79 18.01
CA ALA A 110 3.44 16.90 18.91
C ALA A 110 3.35 18.24 19.68
N LEU A 111 3.38 18.18 21.00
CA LEU A 111 3.39 19.32 21.89
C LEU A 111 4.68 19.30 22.69
N GLY A 112 5.45 20.37 22.62
CA GLY A 112 6.66 20.56 23.40
C GLY A 112 6.49 21.77 24.31
N ALA A 113 6.96 21.68 25.56
CA ALA A 113 6.93 22.80 26.49
C ALA A 113 8.18 22.82 27.38
N THR A 114 8.77 24.02 27.53
CA THR A 114 9.76 24.32 28.53
C THR A 114 9.03 24.87 29.77
N LEU A 115 8.83 24.01 30.77
CA LEU A 115 8.03 24.34 31.96
C LEU A 115 8.79 25.21 32.94
N LEU A 116 10.07 24.92 33.12
CA LEU A 116 10.96 25.67 34.00
C LEU A 116 12.32 25.83 33.33
N GLU A 117 12.88 27.00 33.47
CA GLU A 117 14.22 27.33 33.00
C GLU A 117 14.89 28.30 33.99
N SER A 118 16.02 27.87 34.53
CA SER A 118 16.87 28.62 35.42
C SER A 118 18.34 28.39 35.03
N ASN A 119 19.28 29.14 35.66
CA ASN A 119 20.69 28.99 35.32
C ASN A 119 21.26 27.56 35.54
N ASP A 120 20.72 26.84 36.53
CA ASP A 120 21.21 25.52 36.93
C ASP A 120 20.19 24.39 36.68
N PHE A 121 18.98 24.72 36.21
CA PHE A 121 17.92 23.73 36.04
C PHE A 121 17.00 24.06 34.83
N SER A 122 16.74 23.08 33.99
CA SER A 122 15.79 23.17 32.89
C SER A 122 14.88 21.97 32.90
N TRP A 123 13.56 22.20 32.83
CA TRP A 123 12.56 21.13 32.68
C TRP A 123 11.79 21.30 31.39
N ASN A 124 12.08 20.39 30.45
CA ASN A 124 11.40 20.28 29.16
C ASN A 124 10.51 19.06 29.18
N THR A 125 9.33 19.16 28.59
CA THR A 125 8.38 18.06 28.43
C THR A 125 7.88 18.03 27.00
N SER A 126 7.54 16.82 26.52
CA SER A 126 6.93 16.61 25.22
C SER A 126 5.81 15.58 25.31
N LEU A 127 4.75 15.82 24.57
CA LEU A 127 3.61 14.93 24.42
C LEU A 127 3.39 14.65 22.95
N PHE A 128 3.27 13.38 22.59
CA PHE A 128 2.98 12.94 21.23
C PHE A 128 1.66 12.17 21.20
N TYR A 129 0.83 12.50 20.23
CA TYR A 129 -0.37 11.74 19.91
C TYR A 129 -0.37 11.41 18.44
N SER A 130 -0.62 10.15 18.09
CA SER A 130 -0.81 9.73 16.70
C SER A 130 -2.03 8.80 16.57
N LYS A 131 -2.78 9.01 15.52
CA LYS A 131 -3.88 8.13 15.11
C LYS A 131 -3.74 7.83 13.63
N ASN A 132 -3.72 6.54 13.30
CA ASN A 132 -3.70 6.04 11.93
C ASN A 132 -4.94 5.17 11.70
N GLU A 133 -5.57 5.33 10.54
CA GLU A 133 -6.67 4.51 10.07
C GLU A 133 -6.35 3.99 8.66
N ASN A 134 -6.26 2.68 8.54
CA ASN A 134 -6.03 2.00 7.28
C ASN A 134 -7.31 1.27 6.88
N LYS A 135 -7.81 1.50 5.65
CA LYS A 135 -9.03 0.91 5.14
C LYS A 135 -8.81 0.35 3.74
N ILE A 136 -9.21 -0.90 3.56
CA ILE A 136 -9.29 -1.55 2.25
C ILE A 136 -10.68 -1.28 1.69
N GLU A 137 -10.77 -0.57 0.54
CA GLU A 137 -12.06 -0.10 -0.01
C GLU A 137 -12.64 -1.03 -1.09
N GLU A 138 -11.82 -1.70 -1.91
CA GLU A 138 -12.29 -2.41 -3.10
C GLU A 138 -11.84 -3.88 -3.22
N PHE A 139 -11.53 -4.57 -2.13
CA PHE A 139 -11.13 -5.98 -2.20
C PHE A 139 -12.29 -6.95 -2.55
N GLN A 140 -13.53 -6.49 -2.51
CA GLN A 140 -14.73 -7.34 -2.65
C GLN A 140 -15.14 -7.66 -4.09
N LYS A 141 -14.69 -6.92 -5.09
CA LYS A 141 -15.16 -7.12 -6.49
C LYS A 141 -14.75 -8.45 -7.11
N ALA A 142 -13.57 -8.95 -6.79
CA ALA A 142 -13.08 -10.22 -7.35
C ALA A 142 -13.82 -11.44 -6.79
N THR A 143 -14.16 -11.44 -5.50
CA THR A 143 -14.86 -12.56 -4.85
C THR A 143 -16.34 -12.61 -5.24
N MET A 144 -17.01 -11.47 -5.41
CA MET A 144 -18.42 -11.42 -5.81
C MET A 144 -18.64 -11.80 -7.27
N SER A 145 -17.72 -11.51 -8.18
CA SER A 145 -17.86 -11.93 -9.58
C SER A 145 -17.80 -13.45 -9.75
N PHE A 146 -17.08 -14.14 -8.88
CA PHE A 146 -17.01 -15.60 -8.85
C PHE A 146 -18.30 -16.24 -8.32
N GLN A 147 -18.88 -15.72 -7.25
CA GLN A 147 -20.13 -16.24 -6.69
C GLN A 147 -21.32 -15.99 -7.61
N ASN A 148 -21.41 -14.83 -8.26
CA ASN A 148 -22.46 -14.53 -9.23
C ASN A 148 -22.38 -15.40 -10.49
N LYS A 149 -21.21 -15.87 -10.89
CA LYS A 149 -21.04 -16.79 -12.01
C LYS A 149 -21.41 -18.23 -11.68
N LEU A 150 -21.21 -18.64 -10.42
CA LEU A 150 -21.57 -19.99 -9.94
C LEU A 150 -23.08 -20.14 -9.68
N ASN A 151 -23.78 -19.04 -9.36
CA ASN A 151 -25.22 -19.06 -9.08
C ASN A 151 -26.08 -18.95 -10.36
N ASN A 152 -25.49 -18.80 -11.54
CA ASN A 152 -26.19 -18.74 -12.85
C ASN A 152 -26.02 -20.02 -13.69
N TYR A 153 -25.59 -21.11 -13.07
CA TYR A 153 -25.63 -22.50 -13.58
C TYR A 153 -26.44 -23.34 -12.60
#